data_9412afde562fa5d66ee3468396332945
#
_entry.id   9412afde562fa5d66ee3468396332945
#
_cell.length_a   1.000
_cell.length_b   1.000
_cell.length_c   1.000
_cell.angle_alpha   90.00
_cell.angle_beta   90.00
_cell.angle_gamma   90.00
#
_symmetry.space_group_name_H-M   'P 1'
#
loop_
_entity.id
_entity.type
_entity.pdbx_description
1 polymer ?
#
loop_
_entity_poly.entity_id
_entity_poly.type
_entity_poly.pdbx_seq_one_letter_code
_entity_poly.pdbx_strand_id
1 'polypeptide(L)'
;ANTIDISQMNKVKYIITLDSDTDLTLKSGLELVGAMAHILNKPEVNERGDLVISGHALMQPRVGVGLVESRKSIFTQVYAGEGGTDSYTNVISNLYQDNFDEGIFTGKGIYDLSIFSKVLANEIKENTVLSHDLLEGSYLRCALTSDIMLMDGYPSSYISFRTRLYRWIRGDYQILPWLGKTIENKKGETKQNPLKLLSKYKIFSNIVRSKQESSVLAMLVFSAVIATVLKINMCGIIVLALI
;
A
#
# COMPACT_ATOMS: atom_id res chain seq x y z
N ALA A 1 -15.40 -17.87 15.50
CA ALA A 1 -15.59 -16.51 15.00
C ALA A 1 -16.56 -15.80 15.93
N ASN A 2 -16.13 -14.74 16.62
CA ASN A 2 -17.01 -13.92 17.40
C ASN A 2 -17.88 -13.09 16.43
N THR A 3 -19.15 -13.42 16.32
CA THR A 3 -20.13 -12.60 15.60
C THR A 3 -20.38 -11.34 16.41
N ILE A 4 -19.98 -10.19 15.87
CA ILE A 4 -20.34 -8.89 16.46
C ILE A 4 -21.83 -8.67 16.24
N ASP A 5 -22.55 -8.34 17.31
CA ASP A 5 -23.97 -7.95 17.22
C ASP A 5 -24.06 -6.66 16.38
N ILE A 6 -24.75 -6.75 15.25
CA ILE A 6 -24.94 -5.65 14.28
C ILE A 6 -25.55 -4.41 14.96
N SER A 7 -26.36 -4.59 16.02
CA SER A 7 -26.95 -3.47 16.78
C SER A 7 -25.91 -2.62 17.51
N GLN A 8 -24.71 -3.15 17.76
CA GLN A 8 -23.61 -2.43 18.41
C GLN A 8 -22.69 -1.71 17.41
N MET A 9 -22.76 -2.01 16.12
CA MET A 9 -21.93 -1.38 15.10
C MET A 9 -22.13 0.15 15.01
N ASN A 10 -23.32 0.64 15.32
CA ASN A 10 -23.61 2.09 15.36
C ASN A 10 -22.81 2.85 16.46
N LYS A 11 -22.19 2.14 17.40
CA LYS A 11 -21.37 2.71 18.48
C LYS A 11 -19.87 2.63 18.18
N VAL A 12 -19.46 1.91 17.12
CA VAL A 12 -18.07 1.75 16.73
C VAL A 12 -17.63 3.00 15.99
N LYS A 13 -16.62 3.67 16.50
CA LYS A 13 -16.03 4.86 15.87
C LYS A 13 -14.84 4.52 14.99
N TYR A 14 -13.97 3.65 15.50
CA TYR A 14 -12.74 3.26 14.82
C TYR A 14 -12.66 1.75 14.63
N ILE A 15 -12.04 1.32 13.52
CA ILE A 15 -11.74 -0.09 13.24
C ILE A 15 -10.26 -0.22 12.97
N ILE A 16 -9.61 -1.19 13.62
CA ILE A 16 -8.23 -1.57 13.30
C ILE A 16 -8.29 -2.83 12.45
N THR A 17 -7.65 -2.77 11.27
CA THR A 17 -7.51 -3.91 10.35
C THR A 17 -6.10 -4.46 10.44
N LEU A 18 -6.00 -5.78 10.44
CA LEU A 18 -4.74 -6.52 10.49
C LEU A 18 -4.81 -7.68 9.51
N ASP A 19 -3.68 -8.04 8.92
CA ASP A 19 -3.55 -9.31 8.21
C ASP A 19 -3.53 -10.48 9.22
N SER A 20 -3.79 -11.68 8.75
CA SER A 20 -3.81 -12.88 9.60
C SER A 20 -2.46 -13.22 10.24
N ASP A 21 -1.38 -12.66 9.71
CA ASP A 21 0.00 -12.83 10.14
C ASP A 21 0.59 -11.55 10.78
N THR A 22 -0.27 -10.57 11.11
CA THR A 22 0.13 -9.31 11.76
C THR A 22 -0.24 -9.32 13.24
N ASP A 23 0.73 -9.03 14.09
CA ASP A 23 0.56 -8.92 15.54
C ASP A 23 0.56 -7.46 15.99
N LEU A 24 -0.41 -7.12 16.84
CA LEU A 24 -0.42 -5.87 17.58
C LEU A 24 0.66 -5.91 18.68
N THR A 25 1.58 -4.98 18.64
CA THR A 25 2.52 -4.80 19.75
C THR A 25 1.82 -4.20 20.98
N LEU A 26 2.46 -4.34 22.13
CA LEU A 26 1.89 -3.82 23.39
C LEU A 26 1.60 -2.32 23.27
N LYS A 27 0.36 -1.91 23.60
CA LYS A 27 -0.18 -0.54 23.54
C LYS A 27 -0.42 0.03 22.14
N SER A 28 0.08 -0.56 21.06
CA SER A 28 -0.07 -0.01 19.68
C SER A 28 -1.52 0.28 19.30
N GLY A 29 -2.45 -0.58 19.69
CA GLY A 29 -3.89 -0.34 19.43
C GLY A 29 -4.42 0.93 20.13
N LEU A 30 -4.01 1.17 21.38
CA LEU A 30 -4.41 2.37 22.12
C LEU A 30 -3.76 3.63 21.53
N GLU A 31 -2.49 3.54 21.15
CA GLU A 31 -1.74 4.63 20.52
C GLU A 31 -2.33 5.00 19.16
N LEU A 32 -2.73 4.01 18.34
CA LEU A 32 -3.45 4.24 17.09
C LEU A 32 -4.77 4.96 17.30
N VAL A 33 -5.56 4.55 18.30
CA VAL A 33 -6.81 5.23 18.66
C VAL A 33 -6.53 6.66 19.12
N GLY A 34 -5.49 6.88 19.93
CA GLY A 34 -5.07 8.20 20.38
C GLY A 34 -4.66 9.11 19.22
N ALA A 35 -3.86 8.60 18.28
CA ALA A 35 -3.46 9.33 17.06
C ALA A 35 -4.68 9.69 16.20
N MET A 36 -5.59 8.74 15.94
CA MET A 36 -6.79 8.97 15.15
C MET A 36 -7.78 9.93 15.83
N ALA A 37 -7.86 9.92 17.16
CA ALA A 37 -8.75 10.80 17.92
C ALA A 37 -8.20 12.22 18.09
N HIS A 38 -6.94 12.46 17.75
CA HIS A 38 -6.30 13.76 17.91
C HIS A 38 -6.97 14.81 17.05
N ILE A 39 -7.25 15.99 17.62
CA ILE A 39 -8.04 17.04 16.96
C ILE A 39 -7.44 17.55 15.65
N LEU A 40 -6.12 17.60 15.54
CA LEU A 40 -5.42 18.02 14.32
C LEU A 40 -5.55 17.01 13.17
N ASN A 41 -5.88 15.76 13.49
CA ASN A 41 -6.05 14.70 12.50
C ASN A 41 -7.50 14.52 12.06
N LYS A 42 -8.42 15.36 12.59
CA LYS A 42 -9.84 15.25 12.26
C LYS A 42 -10.07 15.36 10.76
N PRO A 43 -10.68 14.35 10.12
CA PRO A 43 -10.88 14.35 8.67
C PRO A 43 -11.99 15.31 8.24
N GLU A 44 -11.75 16.02 7.15
CA GLU A 44 -12.72 16.84 6.44
C GLU A 44 -12.93 16.29 5.03
N VAL A 45 -14.19 16.16 4.63
CA VAL A 45 -14.58 15.60 3.34
C VAL A 45 -14.95 16.72 2.39
N ASN A 46 -14.67 16.57 1.10
CA ASN A 46 -15.07 17.55 0.09
C ASN A 46 -16.61 17.71 0.01
N GLU A 47 -17.08 18.74 -0.70
CA GLU A 47 -18.51 19.04 -0.85
C GLU A 47 -19.33 17.88 -1.45
N ARG A 48 -18.71 17.05 -2.30
CA ARG A 48 -19.36 15.87 -2.90
C ARG A 48 -19.44 14.68 -1.93
N GLY A 49 -18.67 14.69 -0.84
CA GLY A 49 -18.62 13.60 0.12
C GLY A 49 -17.81 12.39 -0.33
N ASP A 50 -17.02 12.48 -1.40
CA ASP A 50 -16.33 11.37 -2.03
C ASP A 50 -14.79 11.38 -1.91
N LEU A 51 -14.21 12.33 -1.17
CA LEU A 51 -12.78 12.44 -0.92
C LEU A 51 -12.47 13.17 0.38
N VAL A 52 -11.53 12.68 1.18
CA VAL A 52 -10.97 13.43 2.32
C VAL A 52 -9.95 14.45 1.81
N ILE A 53 -10.14 15.72 2.16
CA ILE A 53 -9.32 16.85 1.68
C ILE A 53 -8.37 17.40 2.74
N SER A 54 -8.71 17.24 4.03
CA SER A 54 -7.93 17.68 5.18
C SER A 54 -8.03 16.69 6.32
N GLY A 55 -7.06 16.64 7.22
CA GLY A 55 -6.97 15.61 8.25
C GLY A 55 -6.79 14.22 7.66
N HIS A 56 -7.06 13.18 8.44
CA HIS A 56 -6.82 11.78 8.05
C HIS A 56 -7.95 10.88 8.56
N ALA A 57 -8.58 10.12 7.66
CA ALA A 57 -9.58 9.11 8.03
C ALA A 57 -9.00 7.69 8.08
N LEU A 58 -7.72 7.56 7.79
CA LEU A 58 -6.96 6.31 7.77
C LEU A 58 -5.54 6.57 8.24
N MET A 59 -5.01 5.72 9.12
CA MET A 59 -3.63 5.80 9.55
C MET A 59 -2.93 4.45 9.42
N GLN A 60 -1.74 4.48 8.84
CA GLN A 60 -0.84 3.36 8.63
C GLN A 60 0.26 3.40 9.68
N PRO A 61 0.37 2.42 10.59
CA PRO A 61 1.53 2.28 11.46
C PRO A 61 2.74 1.72 10.69
N ARG A 62 3.92 1.84 11.28
CA ARG A 62 5.10 1.11 10.79
C ARG A 62 4.86 -0.39 10.92
N VAL A 63 5.38 -1.14 9.96
CA VAL A 63 5.31 -2.60 9.95
C VAL A 63 6.72 -3.16 9.89
N GLY A 64 7.11 -3.91 10.91
CA GLY A 64 8.38 -4.62 10.98
C GLY A 64 8.18 -6.13 10.89
N VAL A 65 9.27 -6.87 10.68
CA VAL A 65 9.27 -8.33 10.72
C VAL A 65 9.77 -8.81 12.07
N GLY A 66 9.04 -9.73 12.69
CA GLY A 66 9.46 -10.34 13.96
C GLY A 66 10.76 -11.14 13.83
N LEU A 67 11.60 -11.13 14.88
CA LEU A 67 12.87 -11.89 14.89
C LEU A 67 12.67 -13.39 14.66
N VAL A 68 11.58 -13.96 15.14
CA VAL A 68 11.25 -15.37 14.94
C VAL A 68 10.95 -15.62 13.46
N GLU A 69 10.16 -14.76 12.85
CA GLU A 69 9.77 -14.85 11.46
C GLU A 69 10.97 -14.70 10.50
N SER A 70 11.87 -13.76 10.81
CA SER A 70 13.08 -13.51 10.01
C SER A 70 14.08 -14.69 10.05
N ARG A 71 13.94 -15.61 11.01
CA ARG A 71 14.85 -16.78 11.18
C ARG A 71 14.24 -18.13 10.82
N LYS A 72 13.00 -18.18 10.34
CA LYS A 72 12.28 -19.42 10.03
C LYS A 72 12.92 -20.27 8.92
N SER A 73 13.60 -19.67 7.98
CA SER A 73 14.22 -20.36 6.86
C SER A 73 15.46 -19.63 6.37
N ILE A 74 16.30 -20.30 5.54
CA ILE A 74 17.42 -19.64 4.87
C ILE A 74 16.92 -18.49 3.99
N PHE A 75 15.78 -18.67 3.33
CA PHE A 75 15.16 -17.63 2.53
C PHE A 75 14.83 -16.39 3.39
N THR A 76 14.18 -16.56 4.55
CA THR A 76 13.85 -15.42 5.42
C THR A 76 15.09 -14.76 6.00
N GLN A 77 16.14 -15.53 6.35
CA GLN A 77 17.40 -14.97 6.85
C GLN A 77 18.09 -14.04 5.83
N VAL A 78 17.96 -14.34 4.53
CA VAL A 78 18.57 -13.55 3.45
C VAL A 78 17.68 -12.38 3.02
N TYR A 79 16.36 -12.60 2.94
CA TYR A 79 15.45 -11.66 2.27
C TYR A 79 14.53 -10.86 3.19
N ALA A 80 14.28 -11.32 4.44
CA ALA A 80 13.34 -10.62 5.31
C ALA A 80 13.82 -9.24 5.76
N GLY A 81 15.14 -9.04 5.92
CA GLY A 81 15.71 -7.77 6.36
C GLY A 81 15.06 -7.21 7.62
N GLU A 82 15.49 -6.03 8.07
CA GLU A 82 14.81 -5.31 9.17
C GLU A 82 13.49 -4.67 8.70
N GLY A 83 13.33 -4.52 7.42
CA GLY A 83 12.32 -3.70 6.79
C GLY A 83 11.08 -4.42 6.27
N GLY A 84 10.97 -5.73 6.39
CA GLY A 84 9.80 -6.45 5.88
C GLY A 84 9.64 -6.40 4.36
N THR A 85 8.40 -6.63 3.90
CA THR A 85 8.11 -6.78 2.47
C THR A 85 7.84 -5.46 1.76
N ASP A 86 7.53 -4.39 2.49
CA ASP A 86 7.17 -3.09 1.93
C ASP A 86 8.04 -1.97 2.49
N SER A 87 8.83 -1.36 1.62
CA SER A 87 9.74 -0.27 1.98
C SER A 87 9.03 1.01 2.43
N TYR A 88 7.76 1.20 2.08
CA TYR A 88 7.01 2.41 2.45
C TYR A 88 6.60 2.45 3.92
N THR A 89 6.51 1.30 4.58
CA THR A 89 6.05 1.21 5.97
C THR A 89 7.18 1.11 6.99
N ASN A 90 8.43 1.03 6.53
CA ASN A 90 9.59 0.79 7.39
C ASN A 90 10.36 2.02 7.80
N VAL A 91 10.21 3.10 7.06
CA VAL A 91 10.99 4.31 7.26
C VAL A 91 10.35 5.20 8.30
N ILE A 92 11.18 5.84 9.12
CA ILE A 92 10.76 6.86 10.10
C ILE A 92 10.29 8.12 9.36
N SER A 93 10.91 8.43 8.22
CA SER A 93 10.58 9.55 7.35
C SER A 93 10.15 9.02 5.98
N ASN A 94 9.00 9.45 5.51
CA ASN A 94 8.47 9.09 4.21
C ASN A 94 8.25 10.35 3.37
N LEU A 95 8.85 10.38 2.17
CA LEU A 95 8.81 11.53 1.27
C LEU A 95 7.38 12.06 1.03
N TYR A 96 6.40 11.18 0.92
CA TYR A 96 5.01 11.58 0.72
C TYR A 96 4.40 12.19 1.97
N GLN A 97 4.62 11.59 3.15
CA GLN A 97 4.14 12.12 4.42
C GLN A 97 4.79 13.48 4.72
N ASP A 98 6.11 13.58 4.52
CA ASP A 98 6.87 14.80 4.89
C ASP A 98 6.57 15.99 3.98
N ASN A 99 6.31 15.77 2.69
CA ASN A 99 6.08 16.86 1.74
C ASN A 99 4.60 17.11 1.41
N PHE A 100 3.74 16.11 1.56
CA PHE A 100 2.33 16.21 1.14
C PHE A 100 1.36 15.87 2.27
N ASP A 101 1.87 15.53 3.45
CA ASP A 101 1.06 15.12 4.59
C ASP A 101 0.11 13.96 4.25
N GLU A 102 0.60 13.01 3.41
CA GLU A 102 -0.12 11.82 2.97
C GLU A 102 0.82 10.64 2.87
N GLY A 103 0.62 9.58 3.69
CA GLY A 103 1.32 8.31 3.60
C GLY A 103 0.82 7.40 2.46
N ILE A 104 1.31 6.16 2.48
CA ILE A 104 0.81 5.06 1.65
C ILE A 104 0.19 4.03 2.59
N PHE A 105 -1.00 3.54 2.26
CA PHE A 105 -1.66 2.48 2.99
C PHE A 105 -1.33 1.12 2.38
N THR A 106 -1.08 0.13 3.22
CA THR A 106 -0.69 -1.23 2.84
C THR A 106 -1.58 -2.33 3.45
N GLY A 107 -2.81 -1.95 3.84
CA GLY A 107 -3.85 -2.88 4.32
C GLY A 107 -3.93 -3.03 5.84
N LYS A 108 -3.01 -2.45 6.61
CA LYS A 108 -2.94 -2.59 8.07
C LYS A 108 -2.96 -1.22 8.73
N GLY A 109 -3.96 -0.97 9.57
CA GLY A 109 -4.06 0.32 10.23
C GLY A 109 -5.41 0.58 10.88
N ILE A 110 -5.69 1.84 11.15
CA ILE A 110 -6.91 2.27 11.81
C ILE A 110 -7.72 3.19 10.91
N TYR A 111 -9.03 2.94 10.84
CA TYR A 111 -10.01 3.72 10.07
C TYR A 111 -10.97 4.47 10.97
N ASP A 112 -11.37 5.69 10.57
CA ASP A 112 -12.62 6.29 11.02
C ASP A 112 -13.78 5.66 10.23
N LEU A 113 -14.60 4.83 10.91
CA LEU A 113 -15.65 4.04 10.28
C LEU A 113 -16.71 4.91 9.61
N SER A 114 -17.04 6.05 10.18
CA SER A 114 -18.07 6.96 9.66
C SER A 114 -17.64 7.59 8.35
N ILE A 115 -16.40 8.03 8.28
CA ILE A 115 -15.82 8.64 7.07
C ILE A 115 -15.56 7.58 6.01
N PHE A 116 -15.01 6.42 6.39
CA PHE A 116 -14.84 5.28 5.50
C PHE A 116 -16.15 4.92 4.79
N SER A 117 -17.23 4.72 5.57
CA SER A 117 -18.54 4.38 5.01
C SER A 117 -19.10 5.49 4.12
N LYS A 118 -18.91 6.76 4.50
CA LYS A 118 -19.39 7.90 3.72
C LYS A 118 -18.67 8.03 2.37
N VAL A 119 -17.33 7.91 2.38
CA VAL A 119 -16.49 8.18 1.22
C VAL A 119 -16.43 6.98 0.27
N LEU A 120 -16.33 5.74 0.79
CA LEU A 120 -16.05 4.55 -0.03
C LEU A 120 -17.27 3.67 -0.35
N ALA A 121 -18.44 3.91 0.27
CA ALA A 121 -19.61 3.05 0.12
C ALA A 121 -20.02 2.75 -1.33
N ASN A 122 -19.83 3.70 -2.24
CA ASN A 122 -20.24 3.61 -3.64
C ASN A 122 -19.08 3.75 -4.64
N GLU A 123 -17.82 3.78 -4.18
CA GLU A 123 -16.68 4.13 -5.04
C GLU A 123 -16.10 2.94 -5.79
N ILE A 124 -15.94 1.82 -5.10
CA ILE A 124 -15.24 0.65 -5.63
C ILE A 124 -16.24 -0.46 -5.89
N LYS A 125 -16.23 -0.99 -7.12
CA LYS A 125 -17.07 -2.10 -7.55
C LYS A 125 -16.59 -3.40 -6.87
N GLU A 126 -17.50 -4.19 -6.33
CA GLU A 126 -17.16 -5.45 -5.68
C GLU A 126 -16.45 -6.42 -6.64
N ASN A 127 -15.48 -7.16 -6.13
CA ASN A 127 -14.74 -8.19 -6.87
C ASN A 127 -13.98 -7.70 -8.12
N THR A 128 -13.70 -6.39 -8.24
CA THR A 128 -12.95 -5.84 -9.39
C THR A 128 -11.47 -5.61 -9.09
N VAL A 129 -11.11 -5.38 -7.83
CA VAL A 129 -9.75 -5.07 -7.41
C VAL A 129 -9.31 -6.02 -6.31
N LEU A 130 -8.18 -6.70 -6.49
CA LEU A 130 -7.62 -7.66 -5.53
C LEU A 130 -6.96 -6.99 -4.32
N SER A 131 -6.31 -5.83 -4.56
CA SER A 131 -5.68 -5.02 -3.52
C SER A 131 -6.12 -3.60 -3.75
N HIS A 132 -6.96 -3.08 -2.87
CA HIS A 132 -7.50 -1.71 -2.96
C HIS A 132 -6.86 -0.77 -1.94
N ASP A 133 -5.85 -1.23 -1.22
CA ASP A 133 -5.20 -0.48 -0.13
C ASP A 133 -4.74 0.91 -0.58
N LEU A 134 -4.07 0.99 -1.74
CA LEU A 134 -3.62 2.27 -2.29
C LEU A 134 -4.78 3.21 -2.64
N LEU A 135 -5.92 2.67 -3.10
CA LEU A 135 -7.13 3.47 -3.35
C LEU A 135 -7.73 3.96 -2.04
N GLU A 136 -7.90 3.09 -1.05
CA GLU A 136 -8.41 3.48 0.27
C GLU A 136 -7.55 4.58 0.88
N GLY A 137 -6.22 4.40 0.87
CA GLY A 137 -5.27 5.41 1.32
C GLY A 137 -5.40 6.74 0.58
N SER A 138 -5.72 6.70 -0.72
CA SER A 138 -5.90 7.88 -1.55
C SER A 138 -7.23 8.59 -1.29
N TYR A 139 -8.32 7.86 -1.12
CA TYR A 139 -9.65 8.42 -0.83
C TYR A 139 -9.76 8.96 0.59
N LEU A 140 -9.15 8.28 1.56
CA LEU A 140 -9.25 8.56 2.99
C LEU A 140 -8.10 9.43 3.52
N ARG A 141 -7.16 9.81 2.66
CA ARG A 141 -5.97 10.59 3.01
C ARG A 141 -5.19 9.94 4.15
N CYS A 142 -4.53 8.82 3.84
CA CYS A 142 -3.76 8.04 4.80
C CYS A 142 -2.62 8.86 5.41
N ALA A 143 -2.45 8.78 6.75
CA ALA A 143 -1.25 9.23 7.43
C ALA A 143 -0.34 8.05 7.82
N LEU A 144 0.97 8.26 7.84
CA LEU A 144 1.93 7.32 8.43
C LEU A 144 2.18 7.70 9.90
N THR A 145 1.93 6.77 10.82
CA THR A 145 2.29 6.90 12.24
C THR A 145 3.60 6.15 12.50
N SER A 146 4.72 6.86 12.34
CA SER A 146 6.06 6.27 12.35
C SER A 146 6.55 5.83 13.74
N ASP A 147 5.95 6.31 14.81
CA ASP A 147 6.19 5.99 16.20
C ASP A 147 5.48 4.71 16.67
N ILE A 148 4.45 4.26 15.96
CA ILE A 148 3.68 3.06 16.27
C ILE A 148 4.12 1.93 15.34
N MET A 149 4.46 0.76 15.91
CA MET A 149 4.96 -0.38 15.16
C MET A 149 4.05 -1.61 15.34
N LEU A 150 3.73 -2.27 14.22
CA LEU A 150 3.14 -3.61 14.17
C LEU A 150 4.21 -4.61 13.72
N MET A 151 4.04 -5.86 14.11
CA MET A 151 4.91 -6.96 13.68
C MET A 151 4.18 -7.84 12.68
N ASP A 152 4.82 -8.06 11.54
CA ASP A 152 4.25 -8.84 10.44
C ASP A 152 4.99 -10.17 10.25
N GLY A 153 4.26 -11.14 9.72
CA GLY A 153 4.84 -12.38 9.24
C GLY A 153 5.60 -12.17 7.92
N TYR A 154 6.59 -13.02 7.68
CA TYR A 154 7.31 -13.03 6.41
C TYR A 154 7.16 -14.38 5.69
N PRO A 155 6.95 -14.43 4.36
CA PRO A 155 6.87 -15.67 3.62
C PRO A 155 8.11 -16.54 3.84
N SER A 156 7.93 -17.78 4.28
CA SER A 156 9.04 -18.69 4.61
C SER A 156 9.76 -19.26 3.39
N SER A 157 9.25 -19.07 2.18
CA SER A 157 9.82 -19.57 0.95
C SER A 157 9.69 -18.59 -0.21
N TYR A 158 10.58 -18.70 -1.20
CA TYR A 158 10.53 -17.91 -2.43
C TYR A 158 9.20 -18.07 -3.19
N ILE A 159 8.62 -19.29 -3.21
CA ILE A 159 7.36 -19.54 -3.91
C ILE A 159 6.21 -18.76 -3.25
N SER A 160 6.13 -18.79 -1.91
CA SER A 160 5.11 -18.02 -1.16
C SER A 160 5.29 -16.53 -1.35
N PHE A 161 6.54 -16.03 -1.30
CA PHE A 161 6.87 -14.63 -1.56
C PHE A 161 6.44 -14.20 -2.98
N ARG A 162 6.82 -14.98 -4.01
CA ARG A 162 6.43 -14.72 -5.39
C ARG A 162 4.90 -14.70 -5.59
N THR A 163 4.18 -15.60 -4.93
CA THR A 163 2.72 -15.67 -5.00
C THR A 163 2.07 -14.41 -4.38
N ARG A 164 2.63 -13.91 -3.25
CA ARG A 164 2.21 -12.66 -2.63
C ARG A 164 2.47 -11.48 -3.57
N LEU A 165 3.68 -11.38 -4.10
CA LEU A 165 4.07 -10.32 -5.04
C LEU A 165 3.20 -10.30 -6.30
N TYR A 166 2.89 -11.47 -6.88
CA TYR A 166 2.00 -11.59 -8.04
C TYR A 166 0.60 -11.02 -7.76
N ARG A 167 0.04 -11.28 -6.58
CA ARG A 167 -1.28 -10.72 -6.20
C ARG A 167 -1.24 -9.20 -6.11
N TRP A 168 -0.18 -8.64 -5.52
CA TRP A 168 -0.01 -7.19 -5.41
C TRP A 168 0.14 -6.53 -6.78
N ILE A 169 1.04 -7.03 -7.62
CA ILE A 169 1.22 -6.52 -8.98
C ILE A 169 -0.12 -6.57 -9.75
N ARG A 170 -0.85 -7.68 -9.65
CA ARG A 170 -2.15 -7.80 -10.30
C ARG A 170 -3.13 -6.75 -9.77
N GLY A 171 -3.15 -6.50 -8.47
CA GLY A 171 -3.95 -5.43 -7.86
C GLY A 171 -3.59 -4.05 -8.40
N ASP A 172 -2.30 -3.74 -8.50
CA ASP A 172 -1.81 -2.47 -9.06
C ASP A 172 -2.30 -2.24 -10.50
N TYR A 173 -2.32 -3.28 -11.35
CA TYR A 173 -2.86 -3.16 -12.71
C TYR A 173 -4.38 -2.99 -12.73
N GLN A 174 -5.11 -3.53 -11.78
CA GLN A 174 -6.57 -3.39 -11.70
C GLN A 174 -7.02 -1.98 -11.33
N ILE A 175 -6.17 -1.20 -10.67
CA ILE A 175 -6.46 0.19 -10.32
C ILE A 175 -6.07 1.22 -11.39
N LEU A 176 -5.52 0.80 -12.53
CA LEU A 176 -5.17 1.69 -13.65
C LEU A 176 -6.30 2.62 -14.13
N PRO A 177 -7.58 2.21 -14.16
CA PRO A 177 -8.67 3.11 -14.54
C PRO A 177 -8.73 4.40 -13.73
N TRP A 178 -8.23 4.41 -12.48
CA TRP A 178 -8.17 5.61 -11.63
C TRP A 178 -7.13 6.65 -12.06
N LEU A 179 -6.28 6.35 -13.05
CA LEU A 179 -5.46 7.38 -13.72
C LEU A 179 -6.30 8.28 -14.64
N GLY A 180 -7.45 7.79 -15.09
CA GLY A 180 -8.36 8.51 -15.97
C GLY A 180 -8.99 9.77 -15.35
N LYS A 181 -9.68 10.55 -16.21
CA LYS A 181 -10.48 11.70 -15.77
C LYS A 181 -11.82 11.28 -15.18
N THR A 182 -12.34 10.15 -15.60
CA THR A 182 -13.62 9.56 -15.18
C THR A 182 -13.40 8.15 -14.70
N ILE A 183 -14.24 7.70 -13.77
CA ILE A 183 -14.25 6.34 -13.22
C ILE A 183 -15.69 5.84 -13.14
N GLU A 184 -15.86 4.52 -13.08
CA GLU A 184 -17.16 3.91 -12.80
C GLU A 184 -17.29 3.67 -11.28
N ASN A 185 -18.44 4.06 -10.71
CA ASN A 185 -18.78 3.78 -9.33
C ASN A 185 -19.30 2.32 -9.17
N LYS A 186 -19.62 1.94 -7.92
CA LYS A 186 -20.17 0.61 -7.59
C LYS A 186 -21.43 0.26 -8.39
N LYS A 187 -22.24 1.26 -8.78
CA LYS A 187 -23.47 1.09 -9.57
C LYS A 187 -23.23 1.02 -11.08
N GLY A 188 -21.98 1.20 -11.54
CA GLY A 188 -21.64 1.27 -12.96
C GLY A 188 -21.89 2.64 -13.60
N GLU A 189 -22.16 3.68 -12.81
CA GLU A 189 -22.35 5.04 -13.30
C GLU A 189 -20.99 5.72 -13.47
N THR A 190 -20.79 6.37 -14.61
CA THR A 190 -19.57 7.13 -14.86
C THR A 190 -19.60 8.46 -14.12
N LYS A 191 -18.57 8.73 -13.33
CA LYS A 191 -18.41 10.00 -12.61
C LYS A 191 -17.02 10.58 -12.79
N GLN A 192 -16.85 11.85 -12.46
CA GLN A 192 -15.55 12.50 -12.43
C GLN A 192 -14.68 11.87 -11.33
N ASN A 193 -13.45 11.51 -11.68
CA ASN A 193 -12.48 10.93 -10.74
C ASN A 193 -12.08 11.99 -9.69
N PRO A 194 -12.33 11.77 -8.39
CA PRO A 194 -12.00 12.73 -7.34
C PRO A 194 -10.53 12.73 -6.95
N LEU A 195 -9.74 11.71 -7.36
CA LEU A 195 -8.36 11.55 -6.92
C LEU A 195 -7.45 12.69 -7.39
N LYS A 196 -6.64 13.18 -6.46
CA LYS A 196 -5.62 14.21 -6.69
C LYS A 196 -4.49 13.67 -7.58
N LEU A 197 -3.70 14.59 -8.15
CA LEU A 197 -2.53 14.25 -8.98
C LEU A 197 -1.53 13.37 -8.22
N LEU A 198 -1.30 13.63 -6.93
CA LEU A 198 -0.43 12.83 -6.08
C LEU A 198 -0.87 11.36 -6.00
N SER A 199 -2.17 11.09 -5.80
CA SER A 199 -2.71 9.73 -5.77
C SER A 199 -2.53 9.02 -7.11
N LYS A 200 -2.75 9.72 -8.23
CA LYS A 200 -2.49 9.20 -9.58
C LYS A 200 -1.00 8.91 -9.79
N TYR A 201 -0.13 9.77 -9.30
CA TYR A 201 1.32 9.53 -9.35
C TYR A 201 1.72 8.28 -8.54
N LYS A 202 1.16 8.08 -7.34
CA LYS A 202 1.40 6.86 -6.53
C LYS A 202 0.99 5.60 -7.29
N ILE A 203 -0.19 5.59 -7.95
CA ILE A 203 -0.66 4.48 -8.79
C ILE A 203 0.32 4.23 -9.95
N PHE A 204 0.70 5.28 -10.68
CA PHE A 204 1.65 5.17 -11.79
C PHE A 204 3.02 4.66 -11.32
N SER A 205 3.52 5.17 -10.21
CA SER A 205 4.80 4.75 -9.61
C SER A 205 4.82 3.25 -9.28
N ASN A 206 3.73 2.70 -8.73
CA ASN A 206 3.63 1.26 -8.46
C ASN A 206 3.71 0.43 -9.75
N ILE A 207 3.07 0.86 -10.84
CA ILE A 207 3.17 0.19 -12.13
C ILE A 207 4.61 0.24 -12.68
N VAL A 208 5.28 1.40 -12.59
CA VAL A 208 6.68 1.52 -13.03
C VAL A 208 7.56 0.58 -12.21
N ARG A 209 7.41 0.57 -10.89
CA ARG A 209 8.15 -0.32 -9.98
C ARG A 209 7.95 -1.79 -10.33
N SER A 210 6.72 -2.21 -10.61
CA SER A 210 6.40 -3.60 -10.97
C SER A 210 7.03 -4.05 -12.31
N LYS A 211 7.41 -3.10 -13.17
CA LYS A 211 8.08 -3.38 -14.45
C LYS A 211 9.60 -3.34 -14.38
N GLN A 212 10.17 -2.91 -13.25
CA GLN A 212 11.62 -2.68 -13.14
C GLN A 212 12.43 -3.94 -13.49
N GLU A 213 12.12 -5.09 -12.89
CA GLU A 213 12.85 -6.34 -13.12
C GLU A 213 12.73 -6.81 -14.58
N SER A 214 11.52 -6.72 -15.15
CA SER A 214 11.30 -7.08 -16.56
C SER A 214 12.04 -6.14 -17.51
N SER A 215 12.14 -4.86 -17.17
CA SER A 215 12.88 -3.87 -17.96
C SER A 215 14.38 -4.10 -17.92
N VAL A 216 14.93 -4.45 -16.73
CA VAL A 216 16.34 -4.82 -16.58
C VAL A 216 16.67 -6.06 -17.40
N LEU A 217 15.82 -7.10 -17.34
CA LEU A 217 16.01 -8.30 -18.15
C LEU A 217 15.96 -7.99 -19.65
N ALA A 218 14.98 -7.20 -20.10
CA ALA A 218 14.87 -6.77 -21.50
C ALA A 218 16.10 -5.99 -21.95
N MET A 219 16.61 -5.09 -21.10
CA MET A 219 17.83 -4.31 -21.37
C MET A 219 19.06 -5.22 -21.49
N LEU A 220 19.21 -6.23 -20.61
CA LEU A 220 20.30 -7.20 -20.68
C LEU A 220 20.25 -8.01 -21.97
N VAL A 221 19.07 -8.52 -22.34
CA VAL A 221 18.87 -9.26 -23.59
C VAL A 221 19.21 -8.41 -24.81
N PHE A 222 18.68 -7.17 -24.83
CA PHE A 222 18.92 -6.23 -25.92
C PHE A 222 20.42 -5.87 -26.04
N SER A 223 21.07 -5.64 -24.91
CA SER A 223 22.52 -5.39 -24.86
C SER A 223 23.34 -6.56 -25.38
N ALA A 224 22.96 -7.79 -25.03
CA ALA A 224 23.62 -9.01 -25.53
C ALA A 224 23.45 -9.15 -27.06
N VAL A 225 22.27 -8.87 -27.57
CA VAL A 225 22.01 -8.89 -29.02
C VAL A 225 22.86 -7.86 -29.76
N ILE A 226 22.89 -6.61 -29.26
CA ILE A 226 23.72 -5.54 -29.84
C ILE A 226 25.21 -5.91 -29.82
N ALA A 227 25.70 -6.40 -28.67
CA ALA A 227 27.12 -6.82 -28.56
C ALA A 227 27.48 -7.90 -29.57
N THR A 228 26.58 -8.86 -29.79
CA THR A 228 26.78 -9.95 -30.75
C THR A 228 26.81 -9.41 -32.19
N VAL A 229 25.87 -8.54 -32.53
CA VAL A 229 25.75 -7.94 -33.87
C VAL A 229 26.96 -7.03 -34.19
N LEU A 230 27.36 -6.19 -33.23
CA LEU A 230 28.46 -5.24 -33.40
C LEU A 230 29.84 -5.86 -33.08
N LYS A 231 29.91 -7.13 -32.70
CA LYS A 231 31.14 -7.84 -32.28
C LYS A 231 31.90 -7.10 -31.15
N ILE A 232 31.19 -6.44 -30.25
CA ILE A 232 31.73 -5.72 -29.09
C ILE A 232 31.87 -6.71 -27.92
N ASN A 233 32.92 -6.55 -27.12
CA ASN A 233 33.13 -7.40 -25.96
C ASN A 233 32.04 -7.18 -24.90
N MET A 234 31.31 -8.26 -24.54
CA MET A 234 30.15 -8.22 -23.63
C MET A 234 30.47 -7.69 -22.22
N CYS A 235 31.70 -7.86 -21.72
CA CYS A 235 32.08 -7.44 -20.37
C CYS A 235 31.87 -5.93 -20.12
N GLY A 236 32.12 -5.09 -21.10
CA GLY A 236 31.92 -3.64 -20.97
C GLY A 236 30.46 -3.21 -20.89
N ILE A 237 29.57 -3.93 -21.56
CA ILE A 237 28.12 -3.62 -21.58
C ILE A 237 27.45 -4.06 -20.28
N ILE A 238 27.85 -5.19 -19.72
CA ILE A 238 27.31 -5.67 -18.43
C ILE A 238 27.69 -4.71 -17.30
N VAL A 239 28.91 -4.19 -17.28
CA VAL A 239 29.35 -3.20 -16.28
C VAL A 239 28.55 -1.91 -16.40
N LEU A 240 28.29 -1.42 -17.62
CA LEU A 240 27.48 -0.22 -17.86
C LEU A 240 25.99 -0.39 -17.50
N ALA A 241 25.47 -1.62 -17.52
CA ALA A 241 24.09 -1.92 -17.17
C ALA A 241 23.89 -2.14 -15.64
N LEU A 242 24.99 -2.30 -14.88
CA LEU A 242 24.97 -2.54 -13.42
C LEU A 242 25.31 -1.27 -12.61
N ILE A 243 25.71 -0.17 -13.26
CA ILE A 243 25.90 1.17 -12.68
C ILE A 243 24.64 2.02 -12.90
#